data_d1360144a69dbd70f800abfe1af59ce7
#
_entry.id   d1360144a69dbd70f800abfe1af59ce7
#
_cell.length_a   1.000
_cell.length_b   1.000
_cell.length_c   1.000
_cell.angle_alpha   90.00
_cell.angle_beta   90.00
_cell.angle_gamma   90.00
#
_symmetry.space_group_name_H-M   'P 1'
#
loop_
_entity.id
_entity.type
_entity.pdbx_description
1 polymer ?
#
loop_
_entity_poly.entity_id
_entity_poly.type
_entity_poly.pdbx_seq_one_letter_code
_entity_poly.pdbx_strand_id
1 'polypeptide(L)'
;MKTPASLFVRRLNGLAAAALAVALAATACTPPPPEQKPQGKYPWHTNIVATTFWVGEIFNPNAEDGSQVTSTYDSRWMGSYGGCDGRITSEGCQTEARSGSNGYAPSGVKPKENPFYLDLPYDDIHNAAAFRERATVIPWANDEGYKGQDTNSSFSYMKNRWVKIRKDGKECYGQIQDAGPGEYQDKEYVFGTNDARPANKQFNGAGMDVSPALNGCLGFGDLDGESDKVDWQFVDQKDVPPGPWLDVVTTSQVK
;
A
#
# COMPACT_ATOMS: atom_id res chain seq x y z
N MET A 1 -1.38 -16.56 -92.08
CA MET A 1 -2.52 -16.91 -92.91
C MET A 1 -3.83 -16.48 -92.22
N LYS A 2 -4.54 -15.61 -92.93
CA LYS A 2 -5.98 -15.33 -92.85
C LYS A 2 -6.56 -14.68 -91.60
N THR A 3 -6.73 -13.37 -91.68
CA THR A 3 -7.87 -12.54 -91.27
C THR A 3 -9.19 -13.06 -91.82
N PRO A 4 -10.35 -12.42 -91.62
CA PRO A 4 -10.89 -11.42 -90.70
C PRO A 4 -12.39 -11.63 -90.36
N ALA A 5 -12.98 -10.60 -89.78
CA ALA A 5 -14.33 -10.07 -89.92
C ALA A 5 -15.15 -10.16 -88.59
N SER A 6 -15.98 -9.28 -88.24
CA SER A 6 -16.45 -7.94 -88.49
C SER A 6 -17.63 -7.68 -87.61
N LEU A 7 -17.76 -6.47 -87.12
CA LEU A 7 -18.93 -5.70 -86.75
C LEU A 7 -20.26 -6.38 -86.39
N PHE A 8 -20.83 -6.01 -85.23
CA PHE A 8 -22.14 -5.39 -85.23
C PHE A 8 -22.38 -4.51 -84.00
N VAL A 9 -22.69 -3.25 -84.29
CA VAL A 9 -23.14 -2.24 -83.35
C VAL A 9 -24.63 -2.49 -83.09
N ARG A 10 -25.04 -2.48 -81.83
CA ARG A 10 -26.39 -2.12 -81.42
C ARG A 10 -26.38 -1.23 -80.20
N ARG A 11 -26.75 0.00 -80.38
CA ARG A 11 -27.21 0.93 -79.36
C ARG A 11 -28.56 0.45 -78.83
N LEU A 12 -28.73 0.45 -77.51
CA LEU A 12 -30.01 0.54 -76.86
C LEU A 12 -29.90 1.43 -75.63
N ASN A 13 -30.68 2.47 -75.68
CA ASN A 13 -30.92 3.42 -74.57
C ASN A 13 -31.63 2.68 -73.43
N GLY A 14 -31.35 3.01 -72.19
CA GLY A 14 -32.16 2.50 -71.11
C GLY A 14 -31.72 3.07 -69.73
N LEU A 15 -32.40 4.09 -69.31
CA LEU A 15 -32.73 4.56 -67.95
C LEU A 15 -31.66 4.47 -66.87
N ALA A 16 -31.20 5.63 -66.46
CA ALA A 16 -30.53 5.84 -65.19
C ALA A 16 -31.54 5.69 -64.04
N ALA A 17 -31.40 4.65 -63.25
CA ALA A 17 -32.03 4.52 -61.92
C ALA A 17 -31.07 5.04 -60.90
N ALA A 18 -31.34 6.23 -60.31
CA ALA A 18 -30.61 6.76 -59.20
C ALA A 18 -31.00 6.00 -57.90
N ALA A 19 -30.14 5.11 -57.44
CA ALA A 19 -30.29 4.48 -56.14
C ALA A 19 -29.81 5.43 -55.06
N LEU A 20 -30.74 6.00 -54.29
CA LEU A 20 -30.48 6.82 -53.13
C LEU A 20 -30.03 5.88 -51.98
N ALA A 21 -28.73 5.79 -51.73
CA ALA A 21 -28.19 5.07 -50.57
C ALA A 21 -28.39 5.93 -49.32
N VAL A 22 -29.37 5.60 -48.50
CA VAL A 22 -29.54 6.15 -47.16
C VAL A 22 -28.52 5.48 -46.25
N ALA A 23 -27.42 6.18 -45.96
CA ALA A 23 -26.46 5.76 -44.96
C ALA A 23 -27.08 5.99 -43.55
N LEU A 24 -27.57 4.92 -42.90
CA LEU A 24 -27.87 4.94 -41.48
C LEU A 24 -26.55 5.07 -40.72
N ALA A 25 -26.26 6.26 -40.21
CA ALA A 25 -25.20 6.46 -39.22
C ALA A 25 -25.63 5.83 -37.89
N ALA A 26 -25.17 4.63 -37.62
CA ALA A 26 -25.26 4.03 -36.28
C ALA A 26 -24.34 4.83 -35.34
N THR A 27 -24.93 5.75 -34.58
CA THR A 27 -24.22 6.36 -33.43
C THR A 27 -23.99 5.26 -32.40
N ALA A 28 -22.78 4.71 -32.40
CA ALA A 28 -22.31 3.85 -31.30
C ALA A 28 -22.31 4.68 -30.03
N CYS A 29 -23.24 4.41 -29.10
CA CYS A 29 -23.17 4.92 -27.74
C CYS A 29 -21.92 4.33 -27.09
N THR A 30 -20.83 5.08 -27.07
CA THR A 30 -19.69 4.79 -26.18
C THR A 30 -20.20 4.88 -24.73
N PRO A 31 -20.01 3.84 -23.90
CA PRO A 31 -20.36 3.95 -22.49
C PRO A 31 -19.59 5.14 -21.89
N PRO A 32 -20.18 5.90 -20.96
CA PRO A 32 -19.47 6.97 -20.28
C PRO A 32 -18.20 6.39 -19.63
N PRO A 33 -17.09 7.15 -19.59
CA PRO A 33 -15.89 6.72 -18.89
C PRO A 33 -16.27 6.40 -17.43
N PRO A 34 -15.65 5.36 -16.84
CA PRO A 34 -15.94 5.00 -15.46
C PRO A 34 -15.75 6.25 -14.57
N GLU A 35 -16.76 6.51 -13.74
CA GLU A 35 -16.77 7.62 -12.80
C GLU A 35 -15.57 7.48 -11.89
N GLN A 36 -14.55 8.32 -12.07
CA GLN A 36 -13.41 8.38 -11.17
C GLN A 36 -13.95 8.82 -9.81
N LYS A 37 -14.00 7.88 -8.85
CA LYS A 37 -14.27 8.22 -7.45
C LYS A 37 -13.31 9.34 -7.05
N PRO A 38 -13.76 10.33 -6.24
CA PRO A 38 -12.90 11.39 -5.79
C PRO A 38 -11.59 10.80 -5.24
N GLN A 39 -10.48 11.14 -5.86
CA GLN A 39 -9.18 10.72 -5.40
C GLN A 39 -8.97 11.43 -4.05
N GLY A 40 -8.72 10.68 -2.98
CA GLY A 40 -8.42 11.24 -1.67
C GLY A 40 -7.21 12.19 -1.74
N LYS A 41 -6.90 12.87 -0.64
CA LYS A 41 -5.76 13.81 -0.52
C LYS A 41 -4.43 13.19 -0.97
N TYR A 42 -4.28 11.86 -0.81
CA TYR A 42 -3.07 11.10 -1.12
C TYR A 42 -3.33 10.09 -2.25
N PRO A 43 -2.31 9.78 -3.09
CA PRO A 43 -2.45 8.81 -4.16
C PRO A 43 -2.67 7.38 -3.62
N TRP A 44 -3.27 6.54 -4.46
CA TRP A 44 -3.30 5.09 -4.25
C TRP A 44 -2.05 4.45 -4.84
N HIS A 45 -1.50 3.50 -4.08
CA HIS A 45 -0.49 2.56 -4.53
C HIS A 45 -1.19 1.21 -4.70
N THR A 46 -1.15 0.64 -5.90
CA THR A 46 -1.99 -0.50 -6.24
C THR A 46 -1.19 -1.77 -6.47
N ASN A 47 -1.78 -2.93 -6.15
CA ASN A 47 -1.17 -4.24 -6.41
C ASN A 47 0.25 -4.37 -5.81
N ILE A 48 0.42 -3.93 -4.57
CA ILE A 48 1.68 -3.97 -3.82
C ILE A 48 1.76 -5.27 -3.06
N VAL A 49 2.89 -5.98 -3.16
CA VAL A 49 3.17 -7.13 -2.31
C VAL A 49 3.35 -6.64 -0.87
N ALA A 50 2.61 -7.26 0.04
CA ALA A 50 2.71 -7.02 1.48
C ALA A 50 3.10 -8.31 2.20
N THR A 51 4.06 -8.21 3.09
CA THR A 51 4.52 -9.29 3.96
C THR A 51 4.05 -9.06 5.39
N THR A 52 4.25 -10.02 6.27
CA THR A 52 3.83 -9.91 7.68
C THR A 52 5.05 -9.95 8.58
N PHE A 53 5.08 -9.07 9.57
CA PHE A 53 6.08 -9.03 10.63
C PHE A 53 5.39 -8.79 11.97
N TRP A 54 6.07 -9.08 13.10
CA TRP A 54 5.44 -8.90 14.41
C TRP A 54 6.42 -8.49 15.50
N VAL A 55 5.93 -7.68 16.42
CA VAL A 55 6.71 -7.27 17.60
C VAL A 55 7.21 -8.49 18.37
N GLY A 56 8.54 -8.60 18.50
CA GLY A 56 9.21 -9.71 19.16
C GLY A 56 9.65 -10.84 18.23
N GLU A 57 9.37 -10.75 16.92
CA GLU A 57 9.89 -11.67 15.90
C GLU A 57 11.43 -11.72 15.95
N ILE A 58 11.98 -12.89 15.69
CA ILE A 58 13.42 -13.08 15.48
C ILE A 58 13.59 -13.72 14.10
N PHE A 59 13.82 -12.89 13.09
CA PHE A 59 13.95 -13.33 11.71
C PHE A 59 15.40 -13.66 11.32
N ASN A 60 16.41 -13.09 12.03
CA ASN A 60 17.81 -13.43 11.86
C ASN A 60 18.60 -13.26 13.16
N PRO A 61 18.75 -14.32 13.98
CA PRO A 61 19.42 -14.23 15.29
C PRO A 61 20.93 -13.89 15.19
N ASN A 62 21.51 -13.88 13.98
CA ASN A 62 22.91 -13.58 13.74
C ASN A 62 23.17 -12.16 13.25
N ALA A 63 22.14 -11.36 13.03
CA ALA A 63 22.24 -9.97 12.63
C ALA A 63 21.96 -9.05 13.85
N GLU A 64 22.60 -7.89 13.88
CA GLU A 64 22.40 -6.88 14.94
C GLU A 64 20.94 -6.35 14.95
N ASP A 65 20.37 -6.20 13.76
CA ASP A 65 19.01 -5.76 13.49
C ASP A 65 18.06 -6.91 13.13
N GLY A 66 18.41 -8.15 13.47
CA GLY A 66 17.70 -9.35 13.05
C GLY A 66 16.49 -9.71 13.89
N SER A 67 15.87 -8.74 14.59
CA SER A 67 14.67 -8.97 15.39
C SER A 67 13.80 -7.73 15.54
N GLN A 68 12.50 -7.95 15.75
CA GLN A 68 11.51 -6.91 16.04
C GLN A 68 11.32 -6.68 17.56
N VAL A 69 12.36 -6.89 18.37
CA VAL A 69 12.38 -6.40 19.77
C VAL A 69 12.61 -4.89 19.81
N THR A 70 13.17 -4.35 18.73
CA THR A 70 13.33 -2.93 18.43
C THR A 70 12.58 -2.60 17.13
N SER A 71 12.35 -1.33 16.87
CA SER A 71 11.96 -0.80 15.55
C SER A 71 12.83 0.41 15.21
N THR A 72 12.77 0.86 13.98
CA THR A 72 13.39 2.12 13.55
C THR A 72 13.06 3.28 14.48
N TYR A 73 11.87 3.32 15.06
CA TYR A 73 11.41 4.44 15.87
C TYR A 73 11.39 4.16 17.38
N ASP A 74 11.63 2.94 17.81
CA ASP A 74 11.63 2.59 19.24
C ASP A 74 12.66 1.51 19.56
N SER A 75 13.75 1.91 20.22
CA SER A 75 14.84 1.02 20.62
C SER A 75 14.44 -0.04 21.67
N ARG A 76 13.21 -0.01 22.18
CA ARG A 76 12.64 -0.97 23.14
C ARG A 76 11.22 -1.35 22.76
N TRP A 77 10.96 -1.49 21.48
CA TRP A 77 9.60 -1.64 20.93
C TRP A 77 8.80 -2.75 21.58
N MET A 78 9.37 -3.94 21.73
CA MET A 78 8.68 -5.06 22.42
C MET A 78 8.24 -4.67 23.84
N GLY A 79 9.06 -3.94 24.58
CA GLY A 79 8.71 -3.43 25.91
C GLY A 79 7.63 -2.36 25.89
N SER A 80 7.68 -1.45 24.93
CA SER A 80 6.69 -0.39 24.72
C SER A 80 5.34 -0.96 24.30
N TYR A 81 5.31 -1.93 23.39
CA TYR A 81 4.12 -2.64 22.97
C TYR A 81 3.46 -3.43 24.10
N GLY A 82 4.27 -3.94 25.03
CA GLY A 82 3.80 -4.67 26.20
C GLY A 82 4.21 -6.14 26.22
N GLY A 83 4.93 -6.62 25.21
CA GLY A 83 5.41 -8.00 25.06
C GLY A 83 5.39 -8.47 23.60
N CYS A 84 5.49 -9.77 23.41
CA CYS A 84 5.40 -10.45 22.12
C CYS A 84 4.02 -10.29 21.49
N ASP A 85 3.95 -9.86 20.23
CA ASP A 85 2.70 -9.78 19.49
C ASP A 85 2.28 -11.14 18.92
N GLY A 86 2.01 -12.06 19.82
CA GLY A 86 1.70 -13.46 19.59
C GLY A 86 1.83 -14.26 20.87
N ARG A 87 2.54 -15.38 20.81
CA ARG A 87 2.82 -16.26 21.94
C ARG A 87 4.32 -16.50 22.11
N ILE A 88 4.77 -16.51 23.35
CA ILE A 88 6.13 -16.97 23.68
C ILE A 88 6.12 -18.51 23.66
N THR A 89 7.03 -19.08 22.89
CA THR A 89 7.30 -20.52 22.78
C THR A 89 8.76 -20.82 23.08
N SER A 90 9.18 -22.11 23.00
CA SER A 90 10.59 -22.47 23.07
C SER A 90 11.43 -21.92 21.90
N GLU A 91 10.77 -21.52 20.80
CA GLU A 91 11.40 -20.96 19.60
C GLU A 91 11.35 -19.42 19.57
N GLY A 92 10.92 -18.78 20.67
CA GLY A 92 10.80 -17.34 20.79
C GLY A 92 9.36 -16.83 20.64
N CYS A 93 9.22 -15.61 20.20
CA CYS A 93 7.93 -14.98 19.95
C CYS A 93 7.38 -15.45 18.59
N GLN A 94 6.31 -16.21 18.61
CA GLN A 94 5.62 -16.71 17.43
C GLN A 94 4.29 -15.98 17.23
N THR A 95 4.00 -15.60 16.00
CA THR A 95 2.71 -14.99 15.66
C THR A 95 1.56 -16.00 15.77
N GLU A 96 0.33 -15.52 15.71
CA GLU A 96 -0.89 -16.33 15.74
C GLU A 96 -1.98 -15.70 14.88
N ALA A 97 -2.91 -16.53 14.40
CA ALA A 97 -4.07 -16.06 13.62
C ALA A 97 -4.93 -15.08 14.42
N ARG A 98 -5.33 -14.01 13.77
CA ARG A 98 -6.15 -12.95 14.38
C ARG A 98 -7.60 -13.05 13.92
N SER A 99 -8.52 -12.66 14.80
CA SER A 99 -9.96 -12.73 14.56
C SER A 99 -10.66 -11.43 14.91
N GLY A 100 -11.64 -11.04 14.09
CA GLY A 100 -12.50 -9.89 14.37
C GLY A 100 -13.37 -10.04 15.62
N SER A 101 -13.55 -11.27 16.13
CA SER A 101 -14.34 -11.51 17.34
C SER A 101 -13.73 -10.90 18.61
N ASN A 102 -12.42 -10.64 18.62
CA ASN A 102 -11.69 -9.99 19.71
C ASN A 102 -10.96 -8.71 19.26
N GLY A 103 -11.42 -8.09 18.17
CA GLY A 103 -10.80 -6.89 17.61
C GLY A 103 -9.39 -7.12 17.03
N TYR A 104 -9.08 -8.34 16.61
CA TYR A 104 -7.78 -8.76 16.08
C TYR A 104 -6.61 -8.64 17.09
N ALA A 105 -6.92 -8.54 18.38
CA ALA A 105 -5.91 -8.47 19.42
C ALA A 105 -5.16 -9.81 19.57
N PRO A 106 -3.85 -9.79 19.98
CA PRO A 106 -3.12 -11.00 20.33
C PRO A 106 -3.70 -11.66 21.58
N SER A 107 -3.54 -12.99 21.70
CA SER A 107 -4.03 -13.73 22.87
C SER A 107 -3.09 -13.66 24.06
N GLY A 108 -1.77 -13.48 23.81
CA GLY A 108 -0.71 -13.57 24.83
C GLY A 108 -0.41 -12.27 25.56
N VAL A 109 -0.85 -11.11 25.05
CA VAL A 109 -0.55 -9.79 25.59
C VAL A 109 -1.71 -8.82 25.39
N LYS A 110 -1.86 -7.86 26.29
CA LYS A 110 -2.71 -6.68 26.04
C LYS A 110 -1.83 -5.57 25.47
N PRO A 111 -1.97 -5.23 24.19
CA PRO A 111 -1.16 -4.20 23.55
C PRO A 111 -1.29 -2.84 24.27
N LYS A 112 -0.16 -2.15 24.45
CA LYS A 112 -0.08 -0.77 24.95
C LYS A 112 0.11 0.23 23.82
N GLU A 113 0.48 -0.26 22.64
CA GLU A 113 0.57 0.48 21.38
C GLU A 113 -0.37 -0.17 20.36
N ASN A 114 -0.62 0.50 19.25
CA ASN A 114 -1.60 0.06 18.26
C ASN A 114 -1.20 -1.31 17.67
N PRO A 115 -2.05 -2.35 17.80
CA PRO A 115 -1.75 -3.65 17.18
C PRO A 115 -1.89 -3.65 15.66
N PHE A 116 -2.52 -2.64 15.08
CA PHE A 116 -2.61 -2.43 13.63
C PHE A 116 -1.42 -1.56 13.18
N TYR A 117 -0.21 -2.07 13.32
CA TYR A 117 1.01 -1.40 12.87
C TYR A 117 1.45 -1.92 11.50
N LEU A 118 2.26 -1.12 10.84
CA LEU A 118 2.86 -1.44 9.54
C LEU A 118 4.16 -0.67 9.37
N ASP A 119 4.92 -1.00 8.34
CA ASP A 119 6.02 -0.21 7.85
C ASP A 119 5.89 0.13 6.36
N LEU A 120 6.70 1.09 5.93
CA LEU A 120 6.93 1.47 4.54
C LEU A 120 8.42 1.79 4.37
N PRO A 121 8.99 1.60 3.16
CA PRO A 121 10.43 1.69 2.93
C PRO A 121 10.97 3.13 2.90
N TYR A 122 10.77 3.86 4.01
CA TYR A 122 11.29 5.21 4.18
C TYR A 122 11.59 5.52 5.65
N ASP A 123 12.87 5.45 6.02
CA ASP A 123 13.37 5.79 7.36
C ASP A 123 13.79 7.26 7.41
N ASP A 124 12.91 8.09 7.89
CA ASP A 124 13.13 9.53 7.99
C ASP A 124 13.93 9.95 9.24
N ILE A 125 14.52 8.99 9.97
CA ILE A 125 15.32 9.25 11.19
C ILE A 125 16.75 8.79 11.02
N HIS A 126 17.01 7.50 10.71
CA HIS A 126 18.36 6.91 10.71
C HIS A 126 18.97 6.87 9.32
N ASN A 127 18.17 6.85 8.24
CA ASN A 127 18.72 7.01 6.90
C ASN A 127 19.12 8.49 6.67
N ALA A 128 20.42 8.75 6.60
CA ALA A 128 20.94 10.11 6.51
C ALA A 128 20.46 10.91 5.28
N ALA A 129 20.14 10.26 4.18
CA ALA A 129 19.63 10.93 2.99
C ALA A 129 18.15 11.26 3.14
N ALA A 130 17.33 10.29 3.61
CA ALA A 130 15.92 10.49 3.89
C ALA A 130 15.72 11.57 4.99
N PHE A 131 16.52 11.56 6.05
CA PHE A 131 16.46 12.59 7.09
C PHE A 131 16.69 14.00 6.53
N ARG A 132 17.69 14.18 5.64
CA ARG A 132 17.96 15.49 5.04
C ARG A 132 16.85 15.99 4.12
N GLU A 133 16.14 15.10 3.45
CA GLU A 133 15.12 15.49 2.47
C GLU A 133 13.67 15.40 2.98
N ARG A 134 13.44 14.84 4.18
CA ARG A 134 12.11 14.52 4.71
C ARG A 134 11.11 15.69 4.69
N ALA A 135 11.59 16.90 5.03
CA ALA A 135 10.75 18.10 5.04
C ALA A 135 10.33 18.58 3.63
N THR A 136 11.00 18.12 2.58
CA THR A 136 10.70 18.50 1.18
C THR A 136 9.96 17.42 0.42
N VAL A 137 10.11 16.15 0.79
CA VAL A 137 9.50 15.02 0.07
C VAL A 137 8.24 14.50 0.74
N ILE A 138 8.12 14.61 2.08
CA ILE A 138 6.96 14.12 2.81
C ILE A 138 5.79 15.11 2.66
N PRO A 139 4.63 14.69 2.11
CA PRO A 139 3.55 15.61 1.73
C PRO A 139 2.95 16.43 2.88
N TRP A 140 3.01 15.92 4.12
CA TRP A 140 2.46 16.58 5.32
C TRP A 140 3.51 17.30 6.17
N ALA A 141 4.75 17.43 5.70
CA ALA A 141 5.84 18.02 6.47
C ALA A 141 5.57 19.48 6.92
N ASN A 142 4.70 20.19 6.20
CA ASN A 142 4.31 21.56 6.51
C ASN A 142 2.95 21.69 7.23
N ASP A 143 2.29 20.55 7.53
CA ASP A 143 1.03 20.54 8.27
C ASP A 143 1.28 20.91 9.75
N GLU A 144 0.23 21.35 10.45
CA GLU A 144 0.30 21.65 11.87
C GLU A 144 0.78 20.43 12.66
N GLY A 145 1.72 20.64 13.59
CA GLY A 145 2.35 19.55 14.38
C GLY A 145 3.59 18.92 13.74
N TYR A 146 3.82 19.11 12.43
CA TYR A 146 5.01 18.63 11.72
C TYR A 146 5.99 19.75 11.37
N LYS A 147 5.46 20.94 11.08
CA LYS A 147 6.24 22.08 10.66
C LYS A 147 7.34 22.44 11.66
N GLY A 148 8.56 22.64 11.15
CA GLY A 148 9.73 23.01 11.96
C GLY A 148 10.42 21.86 12.69
N GLN A 149 10.06 20.62 12.36
CA GLN A 149 10.69 19.41 12.93
C GLN A 149 11.79 18.82 12.04
N ASP A 150 12.16 19.50 10.97
CA ASP A 150 13.08 19.01 9.91
C ASP A 150 14.47 18.60 10.43
N THR A 151 14.96 19.21 11.50
CA THR A 151 16.25 18.88 12.13
C THR A 151 16.12 18.09 13.45
N ASN A 152 14.91 17.79 13.89
CA ASN A 152 14.66 17.08 15.15
C ASN A 152 14.73 15.56 14.96
N SER A 153 15.84 14.93 15.37
CA SER A 153 16.05 13.48 15.26
C SER A 153 15.19 12.64 16.21
N SER A 154 14.51 13.27 17.18
CA SER A 154 13.55 12.59 18.06
C SER A 154 12.10 12.72 17.58
N PHE A 155 11.88 13.26 16.38
CA PHE A 155 10.56 13.42 15.77
C PHE A 155 10.57 12.85 14.35
N SER A 156 9.80 11.80 14.11
CA SER A 156 9.57 11.24 12.79
C SER A 156 8.31 11.85 12.16
N TYR A 157 8.38 12.16 10.89
CA TYR A 157 7.22 12.51 10.08
C TYR A 157 6.42 11.26 9.65
N MET A 158 7.07 10.07 9.65
CA MET A 158 6.46 8.79 9.26
C MET A 158 5.78 8.10 10.44
N LYS A 159 6.43 8.05 11.61
CA LYS A 159 5.89 7.38 12.80
C LYS A 159 4.48 7.88 13.13
N ASN A 160 3.59 6.96 13.47
CA ASN A 160 2.17 7.21 13.77
C ASN A 160 1.32 7.67 12.57
N ARG A 161 1.90 7.82 11.36
CA ARG A 161 1.09 8.16 10.19
C ARG A 161 0.11 7.04 9.87
N TRP A 162 -1.13 7.40 9.59
CA TRP A 162 -2.18 6.46 9.24
C TRP A 162 -2.14 6.07 7.77
N VAL A 163 -2.36 4.80 7.53
CA VAL A 163 -2.44 4.19 6.21
C VAL A 163 -3.75 3.40 6.11
N LYS A 164 -4.44 3.59 5.02
CA LYS A 164 -5.62 2.83 4.60
C LYS A 164 -5.15 1.73 3.66
N ILE A 165 -5.58 0.50 3.90
CA ILE A 165 -5.17 -0.67 3.13
C ILE A 165 -6.42 -1.42 2.67
N ARG A 166 -6.40 -1.91 1.44
CA ARG A 166 -7.48 -2.70 0.85
C ARG A 166 -6.99 -4.02 0.30
N LYS A 167 -7.80 -5.06 0.47
CA LYS A 167 -7.61 -6.36 -0.16
C LYS A 167 -8.97 -7.04 -0.31
N ASP A 168 -9.31 -7.50 -1.53
CA ASP A 168 -10.49 -8.33 -1.82
C ASP A 168 -11.81 -7.76 -1.22
N GLY A 169 -12.00 -6.44 -1.32
CA GLY A 169 -13.17 -5.75 -0.81
C GLY A 169 -13.15 -5.45 0.70
N LYS A 170 -12.14 -5.93 1.44
CA LYS A 170 -11.88 -5.54 2.83
C LYS A 170 -11.10 -4.24 2.89
N GLU A 171 -11.29 -3.47 3.96
CA GLU A 171 -10.60 -2.22 4.20
C GLU A 171 -10.22 -2.12 5.67
N CYS A 172 -8.92 -1.93 5.94
CA CYS A 172 -8.36 -1.84 7.28
C CYS A 172 -7.43 -0.62 7.35
N TYR A 173 -7.16 -0.17 8.56
CA TYR A 173 -6.33 1.01 8.81
C TYR A 173 -5.24 0.67 9.82
N GLY A 174 -4.04 1.20 9.60
CA GLY A 174 -2.90 0.98 10.49
C GLY A 174 -2.04 2.22 10.65
N GLN A 175 -1.18 2.19 11.68
CA GLN A 175 -0.18 3.23 11.93
C GLN A 175 1.22 2.74 11.60
N ILE A 176 2.03 3.59 10.97
CA ILE A 176 3.44 3.31 10.76
C ILE A 176 4.17 3.30 12.10
N GLN A 177 4.86 2.18 12.41
CA GLN A 177 5.64 2.01 13.63
C GLN A 177 7.08 1.54 13.37
N ASP A 178 7.41 1.23 12.11
CA ASP A 178 8.75 0.83 11.69
C ASP A 178 9.04 1.36 10.28
N ALA A 179 10.22 1.07 9.73
CA ALA A 179 10.61 1.35 8.35
C ALA A 179 11.19 0.09 7.68
N GLY A 180 10.70 -0.23 6.52
CA GLY A 180 10.99 -1.41 5.69
C GLY A 180 9.87 -1.67 4.69
N PRO A 181 9.88 -2.81 3.99
CA PRO A 181 10.92 -3.84 3.93
C PRO A 181 12.06 -3.49 2.97
N GLY A 182 13.27 -3.92 3.34
CA GLY A 182 14.43 -4.01 2.45
C GLY A 182 15.04 -2.71 1.94
N GLU A 183 14.32 -1.61 1.94
CA GLU A 183 14.74 -0.28 1.50
C GLU A 183 14.34 0.77 2.54
N TYR A 184 15.13 1.85 2.63
CA TYR A 184 14.94 2.87 3.66
C TYR A 184 14.88 4.29 3.11
N GLN A 185 14.78 4.47 1.78
CA GLN A 185 14.71 5.78 1.11
C GLN A 185 13.93 5.71 -0.21
N ASP A 186 12.93 4.86 -0.31
CA ASP A 186 12.17 4.68 -1.55
C ASP A 186 11.06 5.74 -1.70
N LYS A 187 11.45 7.01 -1.77
CA LYS A 187 10.52 8.15 -1.84
C LYS A 187 9.64 8.15 -3.09
N GLU A 188 10.16 7.65 -4.22
CA GLU A 188 9.42 7.60 -5.48
C GLU A 188 8.23 6.63 -5.40
N TYR A 189 8.41 5.53 -4.68
CA TYR A 189 7.33 4.61 -4.36
C TYR A 189 6.43 5.21 -3.27
N VAL A 190 6.99 5.58 -2.11
CA VAL A 190 6.20 5.91 -0.91
C VAL A 190 5.39 7.19 -1.08
N PHE A 191 5.92 8.22 -1.75
CA PHE A 191 5.27 9.53 -1.88
C PHE A 191 4.93 9.91 -3.32
N GLY A 192 5.33 9.10 -4.29
CA GLY A 192 5.07 9.35 -5.71
C GLY A 192 3.59 9.30 -6.07
N THR A 193 3.21 10.00 -7.12
CA THR A 193 1.82 10.08 -7.60
C THR A 193 1.55 9.22 -8.84
N ASN A 194 2.57 8.54 -9.34
CA ASN A 194 2.55 7.74 -10.57
C ASN A 194 2.42 6.24 -10.33
N ASP A 195 2.06 5.82 -9.11
CA ASP A 195 1.95 4.41 -8.70
C ASP A 195 3.24 3.62 -9.01
N ALA A 196 4.39 4.20 -8.67
CA ALA A 196 5.70 3.55 -8.82
C ALA A 196 5.76 2.23 -8.05
N ARG A 197 6.52 1.28 -8.56
CA ARG A 197 6.74 0.00 -7.88
C ARG A 197 7.83 0.13 -6.82
N PRO A 198 7.76 -0.67 -5.73
CA PRO A 198 8.81 -0.72 -4.74
C PRO A 198 10.19 -0.99 -5.36
N ALA A 199 11.21 -0.30 -4.90
CA ALA A 199 12.60 -0.53 -5.30
C ALA A 199 13.14 -1.86 -4.76
N ASN A 200 12.60 -2.34 -3.65
CA ASN A 200 12.94 -3.61 -3.02
C ASN A 200 12.89 -4.79 -4.00
N LYS A 201 13.93 -5.65 -3.97
CA LYS A 201 14.03 -6.87 -4.79
C LYS A 201 14.05 -8.14 -3.93
N GLN A 202 14.08 -8.00 -2.61
CA GLN A 202 13.95 -9.08 -1.64
C GLN A 202 12.49 -9.27 -1.26
N PHE A 203 12.17 -10.30 -0.49
CA PHE A 203 10.84 -10.54 0.04
C PHE A 203 9.73 -10.44 -1.03
N ASN A 204 9.94 -11.08 -2.18
CA ASN A 204 9.04 -11.04 -3.35
C ASN A 204 8.78 -9.62 -3.90
N GLY A 205 9.66 -8.66 -3.63
CA GLY A 205 9.50 -7.27 -4.02
C GLY A 205 8.47 -6.53 -3.16
N ALA A 206 8.32 -6.95 -1.90
CA ALA A 206 7.40 -6.32 -0.97
C ALA A 206 7.67 -4.82 -0.82
N GLY A 207 6.60 -4.05 -0.75
CA GLY A 207 6.64 -2.60 -0.53
C GLY A 207 6.00 -2.19 0.79
N MET A 208 5.54 -3.16 1.58
CA MET A 208 4.92 -2.93 2.89
C MET A 208 5.04 -4.21 3.71
N ASP A 209 5.28 -4.06 5.02
CA ASP A 209 5.03 -5.12 5.99
C ASP A 209 3.87 -4.72 6.89
N VAL A 210 3.03 -5.68 7.24
CA VAL A 210 1.84 -5.46 8.04
C VAL A 210 1.86 -6.32 9.31
N SER A 211 1.24 -5.82 10.38
CA SER A 211 1.07 -6.57 11.63
C SER A 211 0.15 -7.78 11.46
N PRO A 212 0.20 -8.75 12.39
CA PRO A 212 -0.75 -9.87 12.44
C PRO A 212 -2.21 -9.41 12.54
N ALA A 213 -2.49 -8.28 13.20
CA ALA A 213 -3.83 -7.70 13.25
C ALA A 213 -4.30 -7.23 11.87
N LEU A 214 -3.44 -6.57 11.10
CA LEU A 214 -3.73 -6.18 9.71
C LEU A 214 -3.85 -7.40 8.79
N ASN A 215 -2.95 -8.39 8.92
CA ASN A 215 -3.02 -9.66 8.20
C ASN A 215 -4.41 -10.31 8.38
N GLY A 216 -4.86 -10.47 9.63
CA GLY A 216 -6.17 -11.05 9.92
C GLY A 216 -7.34 -10.21 9.43
N CYS A 217 -7.26 -8.87 9.57
CA CYS A 217 -8.28 -7.93 9.12
C CYS A 217 -8.44 -7.97 7.59
N LEU A 218 -7.34 -7.95 6.85
CA LEU A 218 -7.31 -8.02 5.39
C LEU A 218 -7.56 -9.44 4.86
N GLY A 219 -7.37 -10.46 5.70
CA GLY A 219 -7.56 -11.87 5.38
C GLY A 219 -6.48 -12.38 4.42
N PHE A 220 -5.23 -12.22 4.80
CA PHE A 220 -4.11 -12.81 4.09
C PHE A 220 -4.23 -14.34 4.08
N GLY A 221 -3.61 -14.98 3.09
CA GLY A 221 -3.73 -16.42 2.87
C GLY A 221 -3.03 -17.26 3.94
N ASP A 222 -1.98 -16.71 4.55
CA ASP A 222 -1.21 -17.35 5.61
C ASP A 222 -0.73 -16.33 6.65
N LEU A 223 -0.21 -16.86 7.79
CA LEU A 223 0.19 -16.03 8.93
C LEU A 223 1.47 -15.23 8.65
N ASP A 224 2.40 -15.81 7.92
CA ASP A 224 3.68 -15.17 7.62
C ASP A 224 3.54 -14.19 6.45
N GLY A 225 2.47 -14.33 5.63
CA GLY A 225 2.09 -13.40 4.57
C GLY A 225 3.24 -13.04 3.65
N GLU A 226 3.61 -13.94 2.71
CA GLU A 226 4.79 -13.69 1.88
C GLU A 226 4.48 -13.04 0.51
N SER A 227 3.22 -13.08 0.07
CA SER A 227 2.89 -12.75 -1.32
C SER A 227 1.51 -12.12 -1.53
N ASP A 228 0.80 -11.80 -0.47
CA ASP A 228 -0.48 -11.12 -0.57
C ASP A 228 -0.33 -9.74 -1.20
N LYS A 229 -1.32 -9.33 -1.99
CA LYS A 229 -1.30 -8.06 -2.68
C LYS A 229 -2.38 -7.15 -2.15
N VAL A 230 -2.00 -5.92 -1.90
CA VAL A 230 -2.86 -4.88 -1.35
C VAL A 230 -2.83 -3.62 -2.21
N ASP A 231 -3.86 -2.81 -2.06
CA ASP A 231 -3.82 -1.40 -2.43
C ASP A 231 -3.77 -0.57 -1.15
N TRP A 232 -2.98 0.50 -1.15
CA TRP A 232 -2.86 1.35 0.03
C TRP A 232 -2.74 2.83 -0.32
N GLN A 233 -3.08 3.69 0.63
CA GLN A 233 -2.83 5.13 0.58
C GLN A 233 -2.67 5.70 1.98
N PHE A 234 -1.97 6.82 2.11
CA PHE A 234 -2.01 7.60 3.35
C PHE A 234 -3.39 8.18 3.61
N VAL A 235 -3.71 8.40 4.88
CA VAL A 235 -4.91 9.13 5.31
C VAL A 235 -4.59 10.06 6.47
N ASP A 236 -5.34 11.14 6.60
CA ASP A 236 -5.26 11.97 7.80
C ASP A 236 -6.02 11.27 8.96
N GLN A 237 -5.52 11.39 10.18
CA GLN A 237 -6.14 10.74 11.35
C GLN A 237 -7.64 11.05 11.50
N LYS A 238 -8.06 12.27 11.16
CA LYS A 238 -9.48 12.68 11.21
C LYS A 238 -10.38 11.94 10.22
N ASP A 239 -9.80 11.34 9.19
CA ASP A 239 -10.50 10.61 8.13
C ASP A 239 -10.46 9.09 8.35
N VAL A 240 -9.86 8.64 9.47
CA VAL A 240 -9.88 7.23 9.89
C VAL A 240 -11.24 6.91 10.50
N PRO A 241 -12.01 5.99 9.92
CA PRO A 241 -13.34 5.65 10.45
C PRO A 241 -13.24 4.85 11.75
N PRO A 242 -14.31 4.83 12.55
CA PRO A 242 -14.40 3.94 13.71
C PRO A 242 -14.12 2.48 13.35
N GLY A 243 -13.31 1.81 14.17
CA GLY A 243 -12.93 0.42 13.98
C GLY A 243 -11.94 -0.04 15.05
N PRO A 244 -11.58 -1.34 15.09
CA PRO A 244 -10.72 -1.90 16.12
C PRO A 244 -9.31 -1.27 16.14
N TRP A 245 -8.87 -0.69 15.05
CA TRP A 245 -7.60 0.07 14.97
C TRP A 245 -7.57 1.34 15.80
N LEU A 246 -8.71 1.81 16.33
CA LEU A 246 -8.81 2.98 17.22
C LEU A 246 -8.92 2.59 18.71
N ASP A 247 -9.03 1.30 19.05
CA ASP A 247 -9.12 0.85 20.44
C ASP A 247 -7.83 1.18 21.23
N VAL A 248 -6.69 1.09 20.57
CA VAL A 248 -5.38 1.53 21.07
C VAL A 248 -4.69 2.32 19.96
N VAL A 249 -4.34 3.57 20.23
CA VAL A 249 -3.65 4.46 19.29
C VAL A 249 -2.27 4.79 19.83
N THR A 250 -1.22 4.55 19.06
CA THR A 250 0.14 4.96 19.41
C THR A 250 0.31 6.46 19.17
N THR A 251 0.84 7.16 20.18
CA THR A 251 1.08 8.62 20.12
C THR A 251 2.51 8.98 20.47
N SER A 252 3.31 8.02 20.95
CA SER A 252 4.72 8.23 21.28
C SER A 252 5.52 8.54 20.02
N GLN A 253 6.48 9.46 20.15
CA GLN A 253 7.47 9.73 19.11
C GLN A 253 8.70 8.81 19.26
N VAL A 254 9.79 9.09 18.53
CA VAL A 254 11.03 8.31 18.53
C VAL A 254 11.61 8.20 19.95
N LYS A 255 12.02 6.97 20.34
CA LYS A 255 12.53 6.63 21.69
C LYS A 255 13.82 5.79 21.62
#